data_ecb938a88f2fff9c96c0c15b1f736778
#
_entry.id   ecb938a88f2fff9c96c0c15b1f736778
#
_cell.length_a   1.000
_cell.length_b   1.000
_cell.length_c   1.000
_cell.angle_alpha   90.00
_cell.angle_beta   90.00
_cell.angle_gamma   90.00
#
_symmetry.space_group_name_H-M   'P 1'
#
loop_
_entity.id
_entity.type
_entity.pdbx_description
1 polymer ?
#
loop_
_entity_poly.entity_id
_entity_poly.type
_entity_poly.pdbx_seq_one_letter_code
_entity_poly.pdbx_strand_id
1 'polypeptide(L)'
;MTAPDLAQRSRAAVWHPCTQMARLADVPPLPIARGEGPWLIDTDGRRYFDANSSWWVNLFGHSDKPLIDAIKAQLDTLPHVMLAGCTHEPAVRLAERLSARTGGALGHVFFGSDGASAVEIALKQSFHSWKNRGQPEKREFVCLKNSYHGETLGALSVTDVQVFR
;
A
#
# COMPACT_ATOMS: atom_id res chain seq x y z
N MET A 1 -20.38 -33.23 8.83
CA MET A 1 -19.81 -31.99 9.40
C MET A 1 -19.80 -30.94 8.30
N THR A 2 -20.55 -29.86 8.42
CA THR A 2 -20.47 -28.73 7.49
C THR A 2 -19.08 -28.09 7.57
N ALA A 3 -18.47 -27.73 6.44
CA ALA A 3 -17.20 -27.03 6.43
C ALA A 3 -17.29 -25.74 7.27
N PRO A 4 -16.24 -25.37 8.04
CA PRO A 4 -16.25 -24.14 8.81
C PRO A 4 -16.46 -22.94 7.88
N ASP A 5 -17.21 -21.94 8.34
CA ASP A 5 -17.47 -20.74 7.57
C ASP A 5 -16.21 -19.90 7.34
N LEU A 6 -16.26 -18.94 6.40
CA LEU A 6 -15.10 -18.14 6.02
C LEU A 6 -14.54 -17.33 7.20
N ALA A 7 -15.40 -16.80 8.08
CA ALA A 7 -14.99 -16.02 9.26
C ALA A 7 -14.23 -16.90 10.28
N GLN A 8 -14.71 -18.13 10.52
CA GLN A 8 -14.01 -19.08 11.39
C GLN A 8 -12.63 -19.46 10.84
N ARG A 9 -12.55 -19.75 9.53
CA ARG A 9 -11.27 -20.07 8.85
C ARG A 9 -10.31 -18.89 8.90
N SER A 10 -10.81 -17.67 8.70
CA SER A 10 -10.01 -16.45 8.79
C SER A 10 -9.43 -16.25 10.19
N ARG A 11 -10.25 -16.40 11.23
CA ARG A 11 -9.79 -16.32 12.63
C ARG A 11 -8.71 -17.33 12.99
N ALA A 12 -8.79 -18.51 12.41
CA ALA A 12 -7.84 -19.59 12.68
C ALA A 12 -6.49 -19.43 11.96
N ALA A 13 -6.46 -18.76 10.82
CA ALA A 13 -5.31 -18.74 9.91
C ALA A 13 -4.71 -17.36 9.63
N VAL A 14 -5.44 -16.28 9.90
CA VAL A 14 -5.03 -14.92 9.53
C VAL A 14 -4.76 -14.09 10.79
N TRP A 15 -3.57 -13.49 10.88
CA TRP A 15 -3.33 -12.43 11.84
C TRP A 15 -3.81 -11.11 11.24
N HIS A 16 -4.96 -10.65 11.71
CA HIS A 16 -5.58 -9.44 11.20
C HIS A 16 -4.81 -8.17 11.60
N PRO A 17 -4.42 -7.31 10.66
CA PRO A 17 -3.74 -6.06 10.98
C PRO A 17 -4.65 -5.11 11.75
N CYS A 18 -4.06 -4.24 12.56
CA CYS A 18 -4.76 -3.22 13.37
C CYS A 18 -5.94 -3.78 14.21
N THR A 19 -5.85 -5.06 14.61
CA THR A 19 -6.94 -5.79 15.25
C THR A 19 -6.46 -6.50 16.50
N GLN A 20 -7.19 -6.35 17.61
CA GLN A 20 -6.99 -7.18 18.79
C GLN A 20 -7.59 -8.56 18.55
N MET A 21 -6.76 -9.56 18.26
CA MET A 21 -7.17 -10.92 17.87
C MET A 21 -8.13 -11.58 18.89
N ALA A 22 -7.96 -11.30 20.18
CA ALA A 22 -8.84 -11.82 21.22
C ALA A 22 -10.31 -11.38 21.04
N ARG A 23 -10.56 -10.19 20.48
CA ARG A 23 -11.91 -9.67 20.26
C ARG A 23 -12.62 -10.29 19.06
N LEU A 24 -11.91 -11.00 18.19
CA LEU A 24 -12.51 -11.67 17.03
C LEU A 24 -13.45 -12.82 17.42
N ALA A 25 -13.47 -13.23 18.69
CA ALA A 25 -14.46 -14.15 19.22
C ALA A 25 -15.85 -13.51 19.28
N ASP A 26 -15.91 -12.25 19.72
CA ASP A 26 -17.14 -11.50 19.95
C ASP A 26 -17.55 -10.70 18.70
N VAL A 27 -16.56 -10.19 17.97
CA VAL A 27 -16.75 -9.42 16.73
C VAL A 27 -15.95 -10.08 15.61
N PRO A 28 -16.50 -11.10 14.95
CA PRO A 28 -15.81 -11.82 13.87
C PRO A 28 -15.57 -10.93 12.65
N PRO A 29 -14.53 -11.24 11.83
CA PRO A 29 -14.31 -10.51 10.60
C PRO A 29 -15.47 -10.69 9.63
N LEU A 30 -15.80 -9.63 8.91
CA LEU A 30 -16.88 -9.64 7.92
C LEU A 30 -16.45 -10.45 6.67
N PRO A 31 -17.16 -11.54 6.31
CA PRO A 31 -16.78 -12.41 5.21
C PRO A 31 -17.21 -11.83 3.86
N ILE A 32 -16.42 -10.94 3.27
CA ILE A 32 -16.74 -10.28 2.00
C ILE A 32 -16.55 -11.25 0.84
N ALA A 33 -17.58 -11.38 -0.01
CA ALA A 33 -17.58 -12.21 -1.21
C ALA A 33 -17.26 -11.40 -2.48
N ARG A 34 -17.73 -10.15 -2.58
CA ARG A 34 -17.52 -9.28 -3.76
C ARG A 34 -17.69 -7.81 -3.42
N GLY A 35 -17.22 -6.96 -4.32
CA GLY A 35 -17.46 -5.52 -4.26
C GLY A 35 -18.07 -5.00 -5.56
N GLU A 36 -18.88 -3.93 -5.48
CA GLU A 36 -19.58 -3.33 -6.61
C GLU A 36 -19.76 -1.82 -6.37
N GLY A 37 -19.08 -0.99 -7.13
CA GLY A 37 -19.07 0.46 -6.88
C GLY A 37 -18.68 0.77 -5.43
N PRO A 38 -19.48 1.53 -4.66
CA PRO A 38 -19.17 1.85 -3.27
C PRO A 38 -19.61 0.75 -2.26
N TRP A 39 -19.97 -0.43 -2.73
CA TRP A 39 -20.57 -1.47 -1.89
C TRP A 39 -19.68 -2.69 -1.77
N LEU A 40 -19.54 -3.18 -0.54
CA LEU A 40 -19.07 -4.53 -0.22
C LEU A 40 -20.27 -5.43 0.01
N ILE A 41 -20.18 -6.66 -0.46
CA ILE A 41 -21.24 -7.66 -0.33
C ILE A 41 -20.65 -8.88 0.35
N ASP A 42 -21.26 -9.31 1.47
CA ASP A 42 -20.81 -10.47 2.21
C ASP A 42 -21.27 -11.80 1.58
N THR A 43 -20.86 -12.91 2.17
CA THR A 43 -21.21 -14.26 1.73
C THR A 43 -22.71 -14.57 1.86
N ASP A 44 -23.45 -13.81 2.68
CA ASP A 44 -24.90 -13.92 2.84
C ASP A 44 -25.67 -12.97 1.91
N GLY A 45 -24.96 -12.16 1.11
CA GLY A 45 -25.55 -11.19 0.18
C GLY A 45 -25.91 -9.84 0.80
N ARG A 46 -25.58 -9.59 2.07
CA ARG A 46 -25.79 -8.29 2.71
C ARG A 46 -24.85 -7.26 2.15
N ARG A 47 -25.33 -6.03 1.99
CA ARG A 47 -24.57 -4.91 1.42
C ARG A 47 -24.10 -3.96 2.51
N TYR A 48 -22.82 -3.55 2.43
CA TYR A 48 -22.18 -2.60 3.31
C TYR A 48 -21.59 -1.46 2.50
N PHE A 49 -21.91 -0.22 2.87
CA PHE A 49 -21.32 0.94 2.22
C PHE A 49 -19.87 1.12 2.68
N ASP A 50 -18.93 1.05 1.74
CA ASP A 50 -17.51 1.20 2.01
C ASP A 50 -17.11 2.68 2.04
N ALA A 51 -17.48 3.35 3.14
CA ALA A 51 -17.30 4.79 3.30
C ALA A 51 -15.84 5.24 3.36
N ASN A 52 -14.91 4.33 3.68
CA ASN A 52 -13.47 4.62 3.73
C ASN A 52 -12.69 4.08 2.53
N SER A 53 -13.40 3.60 1.50
CA SER A 53 -12.79 3.06 0.27
C SER A 53 -11.76 1.96 0.53
N SER A 54 -12.07 1.03 1.46
CA SER A 54 -11.18 -0.06 1.90
C SER A 54 -9.79 0.44 2.26
N TRP A 55 -9.75 1.44 3.15
CA TRP A 55 -8.52 2.11 3.61
C TRP A 55 -7.89 3.01 2.54
N TRP A 56 -8.76 3.80 1.86
CA TRP A 56 -8.40 4.86 0.90
C TRP A 56 -7.81 4.36 -0.44
N VAL A 57 -7.96 3.09 -0.75
CA VAL A 57 -7.35 2.49 -1.96
C VAL A 57 -8.28 2.54 -3.18
N ASN A 58 -9.60 2.39 -2.98
CA ASN A 58 -10.56 2.25 -4.08
C ASN A 58 -11.12 3.60 -4.55
N LEU A 59 -10.30 4.40 -5.27
CA LEU A 59 -10.68 5.72 -5.76
C LEU A 59 -11.91 5.68 -6.69
N PHE A 60 -12.04 4.64 -7.52
CA PHE A 60 -13.13 4.48 -8.49
C PHE A 60 -14.20 3.50 -8.04
N GLY A 61 -14.14 3.06 -6.78
CA GLY A 61 -14.99 2.01 -6.24
C GLY A 61 -14.50 0.60 -6.58
N HIS A 62 -15.26 -0.39 -6.08
CA HIS A 62 -14.98 -1.80 -6.33
C HIS A 62 -15.40 -2.21 -7.74
N SER A 63 -14.62 -3.07 -8.35
CA SER A 63 -14.92 -3.68 -9.65
C SER A 63 -15.08 -2.68 -10.80
N ASP A 64 -14.34 -1.56 -10.76
CA ASP A 64 -14.28 -0.60 -11.87
C ASP A 64 -13.81 -1.30 -13.15
N LYS A 65 -14.70 -1.32 -14.16
CA LYS A 65 -14.47 -2.12 -15.37
C LYS A 65 -13.27 -1.64 -16.20
N PRO A 66 -13.07 -0.35 -16.47
CA PRO A 66 -11.91 0.13 -17.21
C PRO A 66 -10.58 -0.27 -16.54
N LEU A 67 -10.50 -0.16 -15.22
CA LEU A 67 -9.31 -0.53 -14.47
C LEU A 67 -9.03 -2.04 -14.52
N ILE A 68 -10.08 -2.86 -14.32
CA ILE A 68 -9.98 -4.31 -14.40
C ILE A 68 -9.57 -4.78 -15.79
N ASP A 69 -10.16 -4.22 -16.83
CA ASP A 69 -9.84 -4.59 -18.22
C ASP A 69 -8.37 -4.22 -18.57
N ALA A 70 -7.89 -3.06 -18.10
CA ALA A 70 -6.49 -2.67 -18.27
C ALA A 70 -5.52 -3.63 -17.55
N ILE A 71 -5.85 -4.05 -16.33
CA ILE A 71 -5.04 -5.02 -15.57
C ILE A 71 -5.03 -6.38 -16.29
N LYS A 72 -6.18 -6.88 -16.75
CA LYS A 72 -6.28 -8.15 -17.49
C LYS A 72 -5.44 -8.12 -18.75
N ALA A 73 -5.56 -7.06 -19.56
CA ALA A 73 -4.77 -6.91 -20.79
C ALA A 73 -3.26 -6.89 -20.51
N GLN A 74 -2.84 -6.24 -19.42
CA GLN A 74 -1.42 -6.23 -19.02
C GLN A 74 -0.95 -7.61 -18.53
N LEU A 75 -1.78 -8.35 -17.79
CA LEU A 75 -1.46 -9.72 -17.36
C LEU A 75 -1.29 -10.67 -18.55
N ASP A 76 -2.10 -10.52 -19.60
CA ASP A 76 -1.99 -11.31 -20.83
C ASP A 76 -0.71 -10.96 -21.62
N THR A 77 -0.19 -9.74 -21.47
CA THR A 77 1.01 -9.26 -22.18
C THR A 77 2.29 -9.56 -21.42
N LEU A 78 2.37 -9.09 -20.17
CA LEU A 78 3.56 -9.22 -19.31
C LEU A 78 3.17 -8.99 -17.85
N PRO A 79 2.97 -10.03 -17.04
CA PRO A 79 2.58 -9.89 -15.64
C PRO A 79 3.69 -9.35 -14.75
N HIS A 80 4.94 -9.70 -15.05
CA HIS A 80 6.09 -9.23 -14.27
C HIS A 80 7.39 -9.27 -15.08
N VAL A 81 8.24 -8.27 -14.85
CA VAL A 81 9.66 -8.27 -15.20
C VAL A 81 10.43 -7.41 -14.19
N MET A 82 11.62 -7.82 -13.82
CA MET A 82 12.48 -7.01 -12.95
C MET A 82 12.94 -5.73 -13.66
N LEU A 83 13.01 -4.60 -12.96
CA LEU A 83 13.56 -3.35 -13.50
C LEU A 83 15.10 -3.27 -13.43
N ALA A 84 15.75 -4.24 -12.80
CA ALA A 84 17.21 -4.32 -12.81
C ALA A 84 17.71 -4.85 -14.17
N GLY A 85 18.01 -3.93 -15.08
CA GLY A 85 18.47 -4.23 -16.44
C GLY A 85 17.38 -4.48 -17.46
N CYS A 86 16.10 -4.49 -17.04
CA CYS A 86 14.93 -4.57 -17.93
C CYS A 86 14.02 -3.36 -17.74
N THR A 87 13.09 -3.16 -18.67
CA THR A 87 12.05 -2.13 -18.56
C THR A 87 10.78 -2.56 -19.29
N HIS A 88 9.67 -1.86 -19.05
CA HIS A 88 8.41 -2.09 -19.72
C HIS A 88 7.55 -0.80 -19.75
N GLU A 89 6.69 -0.72 -20.75
CA GLU A 89 5.91 0.47 -21.05
C GLU A 89 5.11 1.05 -19.87
N PRO A 90 4.35 0.29 -19.07
CA PRO A 90 3.62 0.85 -17.92
C PRO A 90 4.49 1.56 -16.90
N ALA A 91 5.68 1.02 -16.58
CA ALA A 91 6.61 1.65 -15.63
C ALA A 91 7.16 2.97 -16.18
N VAL A 92 7.59 2.98 -17.44
CA VAL A 92 8.10 4.18 -18.12
C VAL A 92 7.04 5.28 -18.16
N ARG A 93 5.84 4.98 -18.65
CA ARG A 93 4.74 5.95 -18.72
C ARG A 93 4.34 6.52 -17.36
N LEU A 94 4.33 5.70 -16.31
CA LEU A 94 4.04 6.19 -14.96
C LEU A 94 5.16 7.13 -14.48
N ALA A 95 6.42 6.76 -14.66
CA ALA A 95 7.57 7.59 -14.28
C ALA A 95 7.56 8.94 -15.01
N GLU A 96 7.31 8.95 -16.32
CA GLU A 96 7.20 10.17 -17.12
C GLU A 96 6.09 11.10 -16.63
N ARG A 97 4.90 10.54 -16.34
CA ARG A 97 3.77 11.32 -15.81
C ARG A 97 4.04 11.89 -14.44
N LEU A 98 4.71 11.14 -13.55
CA LEU A 98 5.08 11.62 -12.22
C LEU A 98 6.13 12.72 -12.32
N SER A 99 7.17 12.55 -13.14
CA SER A 99 8.19 13.57 -13.39
C SER A 99 7.58 14.87 -13.95
N ALA A 100 6.69 14.77 -14.92
CA ALA A 100 5.99 15.91 -15.50
C ALA A 100 5.19 16.71 -14.46
N ARG A 101 4.62 16.06 -13.43
CA ARG A 101 3.90 16.75 -12.33
C ARG A 101 4.80 17.63 -11.48
N THR A 102 6.11 17.41 -11.48
CA THR A 102 7.10 18.24 -10.78
C THR A 102 7.71 19.31 -11.69
N GLY A 103 7.15 19.52 -12.89
CA GLY A 103 7.78 20.39 -13.89
C GLY A 103 9.13 19.88 -14.38
N GLY A 104 9.39 18.59 -14.24
CA GLY A 104 10.68 17.97 -14.58
C GLY A 104 11.78 18.15 -13.53
N ALA A 105 11.51 18.81 -12.40
CA ALA A 105 12.49 19.01 -11.34
C ALA A 105 12.97 17.69 -10.70
N LEU A 106 12.10 16.67 -10.66
CA LEU A 106 12.41 15.30 -10.23
C LEU A 106 12.32 14.37 -11.44
N GLY A 107 13.46 14.15 -12.10
CA GLY A 107 13.52 13.46 -13.39
C GLY A 107 13.48 11.93 -13.32
N HIS A 108 13.62 11.32 -12.14
CA HIS A 108 13.67 9.87 -11.98
C HIS A 108 12.72 9.42 -10.87
N VAL A 109 12.10 8.26 -11.08
CA VAL A 109 11.17 7.64 -10.13
C VAL A 109 11.71 6.29 -9.68
N PHE A 110 11.76 6.08 -8.38
CA PHE A 110 12.03 4.79 -7.78
C PHE A 110 10.71 4.24 -7.22
N PHE A 111 10.29 3.06 -7.68
CA PHE A 111 9.04 2.46 -7.24
C PHE A 111 9.23 1.66 -5.95
N GLY A 112 8.37 1.91 -4.97
CA GLY A 112 8.22 1.11 -3.75
C GLY A 112 6.89 0.35 -3.76
N SER A 113 6.79 -0.69 -2.95
CA SER A 113 5.58 -1.53 -2.85
C SER A 113 4.43 -0.85 -2.09
N ASP A 114 4.76 0.09 -1.22
CA ASP A 114 3.83 0.82 -0.34
C ASP A 114 4.46 2.13 0.15
N GLY A 115 3.67 2.94 0.90
CA GLY A 115 4.13 4.23 1.42
C GLY A 115 5.29 4.12 2.42
N ALA A 116 5.24 3.15 3.34
CA ALA A 116 6.31 2.95 4.32
C ALA A 116 7.62 2.54 3.63
N SER A 117 7.56 1.63 2.66
CA SER A 117 8.72 1.23 1.83
C SER A 117 9.28 2.41 1.03
N ALA A 118 8.43 3.27 0.49
CA ALA A 118 8.87 4.47 -0.21
C ALA A 118 9.61 5.45 0.73
N VAL A 119 9.13 5.61 1.96
CA VAL A 119 9.80 6.43 2.99
C VAL A 119 11.15 5.82 3.38
N GLU A 120 11.23 4.50 3.61
CA GLU A 120 12.51 3.80 3.87
C GLU A 120 13.53 4.03 2.75
N ILE A 121 13.09 3.92 1.51
CA ILE A 121 13.92 4.17 0.33
C ILE A 121 14.43 5.62 0.34
N ALA A 122 13.55 6.59 0.60
CA ALA A 122 13.92 8.01 0.63
C ALA A 122 14.93 8.31 1.75
N LEU A 123 14.73 7.78 2.95
CA LEU A 123 15.66 7.92 4.08
C LEU A 123 17.03 7.34 3.74
N LYS A 124 17.06 6.12 3.18
CA LYS A 124 18.30 5.46 2.79
C LYS A 124 19.02 6.22 1.65
N GLN A 125 18.30 6.71 0.65
CA GLN A 125 18.86 7.49 -0.43
C GLN A 125 19.45 8.82 0.08
N SER A 126 18.75 9.52 0.96
CA SER A 126 19.23 10.75 1.60
C SER A 126 20.53 10.48 2.36
N PHE A 127 20.54 9.48 3.24
CA PHE A 127 21.71 9.09 4.01
C PHE A 127 22.91 8.76 3.12
N HIS A 128 22.74 7.92 2.10
CA HIS A 128 23.81 7.56 1.17
C HIS A 128 24.26 8.73 0.29
N SER A 129 23.36 9.62 -0.09
CA SER A 129 23.71 10.83 -0.86
C SER A 129 24.72 11.70 -0.10
N TRP A 130 24.48 11.95 1.18
CA TRP A 130 25.40 12.73 2.01
C TRP A 130 26.72 12.02 2.24
N LYS A 131 26.68 10.70 2.52
CA LYS A 131 27.90 9.88 2.64
C LYS A 131 28.75 9.95 1.36
N ASN A 132 28.13 9.80 0.18
CA ASN A 132 28.83 9.83 -1.11
C ASN A 132 29.38 11.22 -1.46
N ARG A 133 28.82 12.28 -0.86
CA ARG A 133 29.33 13.67 -0.96
C ARG A 133 30.42 13.99 0.06
N GLY A 134 30.94 13.00 0.79
CA GLY A 134 31.99 13.19 1.80
C GLY A 134 31.49 13.84 3.10
N GLN A 135 30.19 13.77 3.39
CA GLN A 135 29.57 14.29 4.62
C GLN A 135 28.86 13.17 5.40
N PRO A 136 29.59 12.12 5.86
CA PRO A 136 29.01 10.95 6.52
C PRO A 136 28.42 11.25 7.91
N GLU A 137 28.71 12.41 8.48
CA GLU A 137 28.16 12.90 9.75
C GLU A 137 26.71 13.35 9.63
N LYS A 138 26.18 13.62 8.44
CA LYS A 138 24.77 13.98 8.20
C LYS A 138 23.89 12.74 8.25
N ARG A 139 23.48 12.34 9.45
CA ARG A 139 22.69 11.11 9.73
C ARG A 139 21.37 11.38 10.43
N GLU A 140 21.17 12.61 10.87
CA GLU A 140 19.96 12.97 11.62
C GLU A 140 18.85 13.42 10.65
N PHE A 141 17.63 13.04 10.99
CA PHE A 141 16.42 13.44 10.26
C PHE A 141 15.54 14.29 11.17
N VAL A 142 14.99 15.35 10.62
CA VAL A 142 13.99 16.18 11.29
C VAL A 142 12.62 15.75 10.78
N CYS A 143 11.69 15.46 11.71
CA CYS A 143 10.31 15.17 11.39
C CYS A 143 9.37 16.29 11.89
N LEU A 144 8.21 16.38 11.27
CA LEU A 144 7.17 17.29 11.72
C LEU A 144 6.42 16.70 12.92
N LYS A 145 5.97 17.57 13.81
CA LYS A 145 5.10 17.16 14.91
C LYS A 145 3.80 16.53 14.37
N ASN A 146 3.38 15.44 14.98
CA ASN A 146 2.21 14.65 14.58
C ASN A 146 2.32 14.05 13.14
N SER A 147 3.51 13.95 12.58
CA SER A 147 3.70 13.32 11.27
C SER A 147 3.58 11.79 11.38
N TYR A 148 3.02 11.19 10.32
CA TYR A 148 2.96 9.74 10.15
C TYR A 148 3.53 9.35 8.78
N HIS A 149 4.46 8.40 8.77
CA HIS A 149 5.18 7.99 7.57
C HIS A 149 5.17 6.48 7.30
N GLY A 150 4.41 5.73 8.08
CA GLY A 150 4.31 4.27 8.01
C GLY A 150 4.88 3.59 9.25
N GLU A 151 4.82 2.26 9.27
CA GLU A 151 5.09 1.45 10.46
C GLU A 151 6.30 0.52 10.31
N THR A 152 7.14 0.70 9.29
CA THR A 152 8.48 0.11 9.26
C THR A 152 9.40 0.82 10.26
N LEU A 153 10.47 0.18 10.70
CA LEU A 153 11.37 0.73 11.72
C LEU A 153 11.93 2.12 11.34
N GLY A 154 12.35 2.31 10.08
CA GLY A 154 12.84 3.61 9.63
C GLY A 154 11.72 4.64 9.48
N ALA A 155 10.54 4.25 8.96
CA ALA A 155 9.40 5.15 8.89
C ALA A 155 8.93 5.57 10.29
N LEU A 156 8.92 4.67 11.27
CA LEU A 156 8.63 4.98 12.68
C LEU A 156 9.66 5.91 13.31
N SER A 157 10.93 5.82 12.91
CA SER A 157 11.99 6.70 13.45
C SER A 157 11.78 8.18 13.11
N VAL A 158 11.02 8.48 12.06
CA VAL A 158 10.65 9.84 11.62
C VAL A 158 9.15 10.14 11.79
N THR A 159 8.42 9.26 12.44
CA THR A 159 7.00 9.43 12.81
C THR A 159 6.89 10.03 14.20
N ASP A 160 5.95 10.97 14.39
CA ASP A 160 5.67 11.60 15.70
C ASP A 160 4.21 11.38 16.14
N VAL A 161 3.75 10.13 16.09
CA VAL A 161 2.43 9.71 16.59
C VAL A 161 2.64 8.65 17.66
N GLN A 162 2.39 8.99 18.93
CA GLN A 162 2.74 8.14 20.08
C GLN A 162 2.13 6.74 20.04
N VAL A 163 0.93 6.57 19.49
CA VAL A 163 0.25 5.27 19.44
C VAL A 163 0.98 4.26 18.53
N PHE A 164 1.86 4.73 17.65
CA PHE A 164 2.65 3.91 16.72
C PHE A 164 4.14 3.79 17.10
N ARG A 165 4.56 4.42 18.20
CA ARG A 165 5.94 4.39 18.71
C ARG A 165 6.15 3.34 19.77
#